data_76ef98f824a14fcfe033fdd2bef7fa82
#
_entry.id   76ef98f824a14fcfe033fdd2bef7fa82
#
_cell.length_a   1.000
_cell.length_b   1.000
_cell.length_c   1.000
_cell.angle_alpha   90.00
_cell.angle_beta   90.00
_cell.angle_gamma   90.00
#
_symmetry.space_group_name_H-M   'P 1'
#
loop_
_entity.id
_entity.type
_entity.pdbx_description
1 polymer ?
#
loop_
_entity_poly.entity_id
_entity_poly.type
_entity_poly.pdbx_seq_one_letter_code
_entity_poly.pdbx_strand_id
1 'polypeptide(L)'
;TGLYPNYEGESFKQPYGLGIGPVMKKLGYKTVFWYGGFSTWQNVKNFALSQGFDEFHDASEMPSEDGNAWGVGDKDLFKAISAYMDQHRGEKILNVIMTTSNHPPYSINVAKEGFDASKVKGHVPDSISDDEKQLNEMGHIWYADHVMGNFIGNEEKADPSVLFVITGDHSERFNFAREVGPNVASTIPIIFYGRGIHKDWLAPNAFGMSIQIIPTLAELAGRPGQTYEAMVPSLFTQEEFVFNHRLYLDKNGKVLEQSASMPQ
;
A
#
# COMPACT_ATOMS: atom_id res chain seq x y z
N THR A 1 6.23 0.29 -9.06
CA THR A 1 6.63 0.31 -10.46
C THR A 1 7.89 1.14 -10.75
N GLY A 2 8.44 1.92 -9.80
CA GLY A 2 9.63 2.76 -10.01
C GLY A 2 9.46 3.90 -11.02
N LEU A 3 8.26 4.08 -11.55
CA LEU A 3 7.92 5.24 -12.37
C LEU A 3 7.52 6.37 -11.43
N TYR A 4 8.48 7.20 -11.08
CA TYR A 4 8.16 8.48 -10.48
C TYR A 4 7.33 9.29 -11.49
N PRO A 5 6.24 9.94 -11.04
CA PRO A 5 5.48 10.83 -11.89
C PRO A 5 6.44 11.90 -12.40
N ASN A 6 6.76 11.87 -13.69
CA ASN A 6 7.55 12.94 -14.27
C ASN A 6 6.63 14.15 -14.36
N TYR A 7 6.91 15.22 -13.62
CA TYR A 7 6.04 16.40 -13.43
C TYR A 7 5.57 17.07 -14.73
N GLU A 8 6.15 16.72 -15.88
CA GLU A 8 5.82 17.28 -17.19
C GLU A 8 5.64 16.19 -18.27
N GLY A 9 5.57 14.92 -17.86
CA GLY A 9 5.56 13.78 -18.79
C GLY A 9 4.18 13.47 -19.39
N GLU A 10 4.16 12.60 -20.38
CA GLU A 10 2.96 12.07 -21.04
C GLU A 10 1.98 11.41 -20.04
N SER A 11 2.48 10.94 -18.89
CA SER A 11 1.68 10.37 -17.81
C SER A 11 0.63 11.32 -17.22
N PHE A 12 0.78 12.64 -17.44
CA PHE A 12 -0.22 13.65 -17.03
C PHE A 12 -1.21 14.01 -18.14
N LYS A 13 -0.97 13.53 -19.36
CA LYS A 13 -1.82 13.86 -20.51
C LYS A 13 -2.91 12.81 -20.78
N GLN A 14 -2.59 11.56 -20.49
CA GLN A 14 -3.51 10.43 -20.70
C GLN A 14 -3.20 9.28 -19.76
N PRO A 15 -4.22 8.50 -19.36
CA PRO A 15 -4.00 7.34 -18.51
C PRO A 15 -3.23 6.24 -19.24
N TYR A 16 -2.42 5.50 -18.50
CA TYR A 16 -1.93 4.21 -18.96
C TYR A 16 -3.11 3.24 -19.06
N GLY A 17 -3.42 2.76 -20.26
CA GLY A 17 -4.60 1.91 -20.51
C GLY A 17 -4.68 0.66 -19.65
N LEU A 18 -3.52 0.16 -19.19
CA LEU A 18 -3.38 -0.98 -18.29
C LEU A 18 -3.13 -0.58 -16.81
N GLY A 19 -3.29 0.71 -16.49
CA GLY A 19 -3.26 1.21 -15.12
C GLY A 19 -4.47 0.77 -14.32
N ILE A 20 -4.37 0.82 -12.98
CA ILE A 20 -5.43 0.34 -12.09
C ILE A 20 -6.76 1.08 -12.31
N GLY A 21 -6.73 2.40 -12.52
CA GLY A 21 -7.95 3.19 -12.78
C GLY A 21 -8.71 2.67 -14.01
N PRO A 22 -8.12 2.71 -15.22
CA PRO A 22 -8.78 2.23 -16.44
C PRO A 22 -9.23 0.76 -16.38
N VAL A 23 -8.42 -0.14 -15.81
CA VAL A 23 -8.76 -1.56 -15.69
C VAL A 23 -9.98 -1.74 -14.80
N MET A 24 -10.01 -1.14 -13.61
CA MET A 24 -11.12 -1.31 -12.68
C MET A 24 -12.41 -0.62 -13.18
N LYS A 25 -12.30 0.48 -13.89
CA LYS A 25 -13.46 1.11 -14.57
C LYS A 25 -14.09 0.19 -15.61
N LYS A 26 -13.28 -0.49 -16.42
CA LYS A 26 -13.79 -1.51 -17.39
C LYS A 26 -14.54 -2.64 -16.68
N LEU A 27 -14.19 -2.95 -15.43
CA LEU A 27 -14.87 -3.94 -14.58
C LEU A 27 -16.11 -3.37 -13.87
N GLY A 28 -16.41 -2.06 -14.06
CA GLY A 28 -17.58 -1.38 -13.52
C GLY A 28 -17.39 -0.81 -12.12
N TYR A 29 -16.16 -0.56 -11.71
CA TYR A 29 -15.82 0.08 -10.42
C TYR A 29 -15.68 1.59 -10.60
N LYS A 30 -16.24 2.35 -9.68
CA LYS A 30 -15.83 3.73 -9.39
C LYS A 30 -14.46 3.70 -8.72
N THR A 31 -13.57 4.60 -9.07
CA THR A 31 -12.20 4.61 -8.57
C THR A 31 -11.90 5.88 -7.78
N VAL A 32 -11.52 5.72 -6.52
CA VAL A 32 -11.26 6.81 -5.58
C VAL A 32 -9.84 6.68 -5.04
N PHE A 33 -9.08 7.76 -5.11
CA PHE A 33 -7.74 7.82 -4.54
C PHE A 33 -7.76 8.65 -3.25
N TRP A 34 -7.26 8.07 -2.18
CA TRP A 34 -7.13 8.68 -0.86
C TRP A 34 -5.67 8.89 -0.52
N TYR A 35 -5.34 10.08 -0.10
CA TYR A 35 -4.00 10.42 0.34
C TYR A 35 -4.04 11.10 1.71
N GLY A 36 -3.38 10.51 2.71
CA GLY A 36 -3.27 11.10 4.04
C GLY A 36 -2.46 12.39 4.10
N GLY A 37 -1.70 12.70 3.05
CA GLY A 37 -0.93 13.95 2.90
C GLY A 37 -1.66 15.02 2.09
N PHE A 38 -0.94 16.09 1.74
CA PHE A 38 -1.46 17.19 0.93
C PHE A 38 -1.17 16.97 -0.55
N SER A 39 -2.15 17.23 -1.41
CA SER A 39 -2.10 17.03 -2.86
C SER A 39 -1.01 17.82 -3.59
N THR A 40 -0.46 18.85 -2.94
CA THR A 40 0.68 19.63 -3.45
C THR A 40 1.98 18.83 -3.49
N TRP A 41 2.07 17.76 -2.69
CA TRP A 41 3.23 16.87 -2.72
C TRP A 41 3.30 16.11 -4.04
N GLN A 42 4.42 16.24 -4.74
CA GLN A 42 4.71 15.57 -6.01
C GLN A 42 3.56 15.59 -7.04
N ASN A 43 2.68 16.58 -6.98
CA ASN A 43 1.56 16.72 -7.91
C ASN A 43 0.66 15.45 -8.00
N VAL A 44 0.56 14.70 -6.89
CA VAL A 44 -0.08 13.37 -6.84
C VAL A 44 -1.56 13.41 -7.26
N LYS A 45 -2.28 14.48 -6.94
CA LYS A 45 -3.69 14.66 -7.34
C LYS A 45 -3.84 14.67 -8.86
N ASN A 46 -3.09 15.54 -9.54
CA ASN A 46 -3.18 15.62 -11.00
C ASN A 46 -2.74 14.33 -11.66
N PHE A 47 -1.73 13.67 -11.11
CA PHE A 47 -1.33 12.35 -11.58
C PHE A 47 -2.46 11.32 -11.42
N ALA A 48 -3.04 11.16 -10.23
CA ALA A 48 -4.12 10.21 -10.00
C ALA A 48 -5.32 10.45 -10.94
N LEU A 49 -5.77 11.70 -11.06
CA LEU A 49 -6.88 12.05 -11.96
C LEU A 49 -6.52 11.79 -13.44
N SER A 50 -5.30 12.11 -13.87
CA SER A 50 -4.83 11.81 -15.23
C SER A 50 -4.71 10.31 -15.50
N GLN A 51 -4.46 9.50 -14.45
CA GLN A 51 -4.44 8.05 -14.52
C GLN A 51 -5.82 7.41 -14.41
N GLY A 52 -6.87 8.21 -14.53
CA GLY A 52 -8.24 7.74 -14.69
C GLY A 52 -8.97 7.47 -13.38
N PHE A 53 -8.50 7.95 -12.23
CA PHE A 53 -9.31 7.96 -11.02
C PHE A 53 -10.47 8.94 -11.16
N ASP A 54 -11.65 8.57 -10.65
CA ASP A 54 -12.83 9.41 -10.68
C ASP A 54 -12.80 10.51 -9.64
N GLU A 55 -12.23 10.20 -8.46
CA GLU A 55 -12.14 11.10 -7.33
C GLU A 55 -10.77 11.02 -6.67
N PHE A 56 -10.38 12.12 -6.05
CA PHE A 56 -9.17 12.23 -5.25
C PHE A 56 -9.45 13.06 -3.99
N HIS A 57 -9.17 12.48 -2.84
CA HIS A 57 -9.31 13.11 -1.53
C HIS A 57 -7.96 13.19 -0.82
N ASP A 58 -7.70 14.29 -0.14
CA ASP A 58 -6.45 14.53 0.59
C ASP A 58 -6.68 15.10 1.99
N ALA A 59 -5.59 15.29 2.73
CA ALA A 59 -5.61 15.80 4.10
C ALA A 59 -6.37 17.13 4.28
N SER A 60 -6.48 17.96 3.23
CA SER A 60 -7.17 19.25 3.33
C SER A 60 -8.70 19.12 3.52
N GLU A 61 -9.24 17.95 3.18
CA GLU A 61 -10.66 17.62 3.29
C GLU A 61 -10.99 16.85 4.59
N MET A 62 -9.97 16.50 5.38
CA MET A 62 -10.10 15.60 6.53
C MET A 62 -9.84 16.36 7.83
N PRO A 63 -10.83 16.49 8.73
CA PRO A 63 -10.61 17.03 10.06
C PRO A 63 -9.61 16.14 10.82
N SER A 64 -8.57 16.71 11.40
CA SER A 64 -7.58 15.98 12.19
C SER A 64 -7.18 16.75 13.42
N GLU A 65 -7.09 16.05 14.55
CA GLU A 65 -6.57 16.58 15.81
C GLU A 65 -5.04 16.40 15.89
N ASP A 66 -4.50 15.37 15.24
CA ASP A 66 -3.09 14.97 15.29
C ASP A 66 -2.37 15.18 13.94
N GLY A 67 -2.89 16.07 13.08
CA GLY A 67 -2.27 16.40 11.79
C GLY A 67 -0.96 17.17 11.96
N ASN A 68 -0.09 17.07 10.97
CA ASN A 68 1.18 17.80 10.88
C ASN A 68 1.39 18.39 9.49
N ALA A 69 2.57 18.95 9.23
CA ALA A 69 2.90 19.55 7.93
C ALA A 69 2.86 18.54 6.74
N TRP A 70 2.85 17.26 7.01
CA TRP A 70 2.76 16.21 5.99
C TRP A 70 1.34 15.72 5.72
N GLY A 71 0.42 15.93 6.68
CA GLY A 71 -0.96 15.51 6.51
C GLY A 71 -1.65 15.11 7.81
N VAL A 72 -2.63 14.22 7.69
CA VAL A 72 -3.42 13.66 8.80
C VAL A 72 -2.88 12.30 9.21
N GLY A 73 -3.14 11.91 10.47
CA GLY A 73 -2.87 10.54 10.92
C GLY A 73 -3.76 9.51 10.22
N ASP A 74 -3.27 8.28 10.08
CA ASP A 74 -4.00 7.21 9.38
C ASP A 74 -5.35 6.91 10.03
N LYS A 75 -5.53 7.16 11.33
CA LYS A 75 -6.80 7.05 12.04
C LYS A 75 -7.87 7.99 11.46
N ASP A 76 -7.51 9.25 11.20
CA ASP A 76 -8.43 10.23 10.62
C ASP A 76 -8.68 9.94 9.13
N LEU A 77 -7.65 9.52 8.40
CA LEU A 77 -7.78 9.05 7.03
C LEU A 77 -8.78 7.90 6.92
N PHE A 78 -8.63 6.85 7.71
CA PHE A 78 -9.54 5.70 7.69
C PHE A 78 -10.96 6.08 8.15
N LYS A 79 -11.11 7.00 9.10
CA LYS A 79 -12.42 7.53 9.49
C LYS A 79 -13.13 8.24 8.34
N ALA A 80 -12.41 9.05 7.57
CA ALA A 80 -12.96 9.71 6.39
C ALA A 80 -13.39 8.70 5.31
N ILE A 81 -12.57 7.68 5.08
CA ILE A 81 -12.86 6.59 4.13
C ILE A 81 -14.10 5.80 4.57
N SER A 82 -14.21 5.42 5.86
CA SER A 82 -15.40 4.73 6.38
C SER A 82 -16.66 5.55 6.19
N ALA A 83 -16.62 6.85 6.48
CA ALA A 83 -17.76 7.74 6.28
C ALA A 83 -18.18 7.83 4.80
N TYR A 84 -17.21 7.85 3.89
CA TYR A 84 -17.47 7.82 2.46
C TYR A 84 -18.09 6.47 2.03
N MET A 85 -17.52 5.36 2.48
CA MET A 85 -18.03 4.02 2.18
C MET A 85 -19.45 3.83 2.70
N ASP A 86 -19.78 4.37 3.88
CA ASP A 86 -21.14 4.34 4.43
C ASP A 86 -22.16 5.06 3.54
N GLN A 87 -21.78 6.18 2.95
CA GLN A 87 -22.66 6.95 2.02
C GLN A 87 -22.84 6.24 0.69
N HIS A 88 -21.93 5.35 0.32
CA HIS A 88 -21.88 4.68 -0.98
C HIS A 88 -22.09 3.15 -0.89
N ARG A 89 -22.74 2.67 0.18
CA ARG A 89 -23.01 1.24 0.37
C ARG A 89 -23.75 0.63 -0.81
N GLY A 90 -23.23 -0.50 -1.30
CA GLY A 90 -23.79 -1.20 -2.47
C GLY A 90 -23.23 -0.77 -3.82
N GLU A 91 -22.43 0.29 -3.87
CA GLU A 91 -21.70 0.66 -5.07
C GLU A 91 -20.40 -0.18 -5.18
N LYS A 92 -19.99 -0.42 -6.43
CA LYS A 92 -18.67 -1.04 -6.70
C LYS A 92 -17.63 0.06 -6.70
N ILE A 93 -16.81 0.12 -5.64
CA ILE A 93 -15.78 1.14 -5.49
C ILE A 93 -14.43 0.47 -5.28
N LEU A 94 -13.42 0.95 -5.99
CA LEU A 94 -12.02 0.74 -5.66
C LEU A 94 -11.52 1.96 -4.89
N ASN A 95 -11.18 1.79 -3.62
CA ASN A 95 -10.45 2.78 -2.84
C ASN A 95 -8.96 2.45 -2.87
N VAL A 96 -8.14 3.31 -3.47
CA VAL A 96 -6.68 3.26 -3.37
C VAL A 96 -6.26 4.21 -2.26
N ILE A 97 -5.62 3.68 -1.23
CA ILE A 97 -5.33 4.43 0.00
C ILE A 97 -3.82 4.53 0.16
N MET A 98 -3.31 5.76 0.23
CA MET A 98 -1.93 6.08 0.50
C MET A 98 -1.82 6.71 1.89
N THR A 99 -1.31 5.93 2.84
CA THR A 99 -1.14 6.32 4.25
C THR A 99 0.09 7.18 4.46
N THR A 100 0.20 7.86 5.61
CA THR A 100 1.31 8.77 5.93
C THR A 100 1.93 8.55 7.30
N SER A 101 1.27 7.82 8.20
CA SER A 101 1.74 7.72 9.59
C SER A 101 3.06 6.98 9.75
N ASN A 102 3.42 6.15 8.77
CA ASN A 102 4.68 5.42 8.73
C ASN A 102 5.83 6.21 8.05
N HIS A 103 5.64 7.53 7.87
CA HIS A 103 6.60 8.43 7.26
C HIS A 103 7.17 9.44 8.29
N PRO A 104 8.47 9.78 8.25
CA PRO A 104 9.00 10.88 9.07
C PRO A 104 8.14 12.16 8.92
N PRO A 105 7.98 12.96 9.98
CA PRO A 105 8.81 13.06 11.17
C PRO A 105 8.41 12.16 12.36
N TYR A 106 7.50 11.20 12.20
CA TYR A 106 7.06 10.30 13.28
C TYR A 106 6.54 11.08 14.50
N SER A 107 5.58 11.97 14.26
CA SER A 107 5.11 12.96 15.24
C SER A 107 3.87 12.54 16.03
N ILE A 108 3.28 11.38 15.72
CA ILE A 108 2.12 10.87 16.45
C ILE A 108 2.54 10.49 17.87
N ASN A 109 1.76 10.89 18.86
CA ASN A 109 1.96 10.43 20.24
C ASN A 109 1.45 8.99 20.37
N VAL A 110 2.29 8.04 19.96
CA VAL A 110 1.94 6.60 19.92
C VAL A 110 1.61 6.04 21.30
N ALA A 111 2.18 6.60 22.38
CA ALA A 111 1.86 6.20 23.74
C ALA A 111 0.42 6.58 24.12
N LYS A 112 -0.06 7.76 23.71
CA LYS A 112 -1.47 8.19 23.88
C LYS A 112 -2.42 7.26 23.10
N GLU A 113 -1.98 6.74 21.96
CA GLU A 113 -2.75 5.78 21.17
C GLU A 113 -2.70 4.33 21.72
N GLY A 114 -1.87 4.07 22.72
CA GLY A 114 -1.83 2.79 23.43
C GLY A 114 -0.57 1.95 23.21
N PHE A 115 0.43 2.48 22.48
CA PHE A 115 1.71 1.80 22.33
C PHE A 115 2.43 1.69 23.68
N ASP A 116 2.76 0.47 24.07
CA ASP A 116 3.51 0.18 25.30
C ASP A 116 4.93 -0.26 24.96
N ALA A 117 5.87 0.69 25.03
CA ALA A 117 7.26 0.44 24.73
C ALA A 117 7.90 -0.63 25.66
N SER A 118 7.34 -0.85 26.87
CA SER A 118 7.85 -1.88 27.78
C SER A 118 7.66 -3.29 27.24
N LYS A 119 6.64 -3.50 26.41
CA LYS A 119 6.37 -4.79 25.75
C LYS A 119 7.32 -5.11 24.60
N VAL A 120 8.06 -4.12 24.11
CA VAL A 120 9.06 -4.32 23.06
C VAL A 120 10.34 -4.88 23.62
N LYS A 121 10.68 -4.52 24.87
CA LYS A 121 11.89 -4.96 25.56
C LYS A 121 11.92 -6.49 25.67
N GLY A 122 13.05 -7.08 25.29
CA GLY A 122 13.23 -8.54 25.28
C GLY A 122 12.72 -9.25 24.01
N HIS A 123 12.03 -8.53 23.11
CA HIS A 123 11.58 -9.05 21.80
C HIS A 123 12.38 -8.50 20.62
N VAL A 124 13.16 -7.45 20.86
CA VAL A 124 14.06 -6.83 19.88
C VAL A 124 15.45 -6.66 20.54
N PRO A 125 16.51 -6.47 19.73
CA PRO A 125 17.84 -6.16 20.28
C PRO A 125 17.83 -4.92 21.19
N ASP A 126 18.66 -4.93 22.24
CA ASP A 126 18.78 -3.82 23.19
C ASP A 126 19.15 -2.50 22.48
N SER A 127 19.94 -2.59 21.40
CA SER A 127 20.29 -1.43 20.55
C SER A 127 19.06 -0.72 19.94
N ILE A 128 17.91 -1.38 19.91
CA ILE A 128 16.62 -0.83 19.45
C ILE A 128 15.79 -0.42 20.65
N SER A 129 15.65 -1.30 21.64
CA SER A 129 14.80 -1.05 22.82
C SER A 129 15.33 0.05 23.74
N ASP A 130 16.61 0.36 23.69
CA ASP A 130 17.25 1.41 24.47
C ASP A 130 17.43 2.73 23.67
N ASP A 131 16.99 2.78 22.40
CA ASP A 131 17.03 3.96 21.54
C ASP A 131 15.60 4.55 21.41
N GLU A 132 15.36 5.70 22.03
CA GLU A 132 14.05 6.37 22.02
C GLU A 132 13.54 6.66 20.61
N LYS A 133 14.44 7.01 19.67
CA LYS A 133 14.05 7.28 18.28
C LYS A 133 13.56 6.01 17.60
N GLN A 134 14.29 4.90 17.74
CA GLN A 134 13.89 3.63 17.15
C GLN A 134 12.61 3.08 17.81
N LEU A 135 12.44 3.26 19.11
CA LEU A 135 11.20 2.92 19.80
C LEU A 135 10.02 3.74 19.28
N ASN A 136 10.22 5.03 19.01
CA ASN A 136 9.17 5.86 18.42
C ASN A 136 8.84 5.41 17.00
N GLU A 137 9.82 5.08 16.17
CA GLU A 137 9.60 4.52 14.82
C GLU A 137 8.83 3.19 14.89
N MET A 138 9.19 2.28 15.80
CA MET A 138 8.42 1.05 16.05
C MET A 138 7.00 1.34 16.53
N GLY A 139 6.82 2.35 17.38
CA GLY A 139 5.51 2.81 17.81
C GLY A 139 4.63 3.27 16.65
N HIS A 140 5.23 3.89 15.62
CA HIS A 140 4.49 4.30 14.41
C HIS A 140 4.12 3.10 13.52
N ILE A 141 4.97 2.08 13.42
CA ILE A 141 4.62 0.82 12.75
C ILE A 141 3.45 0.15 13.48
N TRP A 142 3.54 0.04 14.82
CA TRP A 142 2.45 -0.50 15.62
C TRP A 142 1.15 0.30 15.47
N TYR A 143 1.25 1.63 15.46
CA TYR A 143 0.09 2.50 15.28
C TYR A 143 -0.56 2.29 13.91
N ALA A 144 0.22 2.28 12.83
CA ALA A 144 -0.29 2.06 11.48
C ALA A 144 -1.00 0.69 11.36
N ASP A 145 -0.39 -0.37 11.90
CA ASP A 145 -0.99 -1.72 11.95
C ASP A 145 -2.28 -1.73 12.78
N HIS A 146 -2.24 -1.13 13.96
CA HIS A 146 -3.39 -1.09 14.89
C HIS A 146 -4.60 -0.36 14.28
N VAL A 147 -4.40 0.83 13.72
CA VAL A 147 -5.53 1.61 13.16
C VAL A 147 -6.04 1.00 11.86
N MET A 148 -5.16 0.42 11.04
CA MET A 148 -5.54 -0.33 9.84
C MET A 148 -6.34 -1.60 10.20
N GLY A 149 -5.90 -2.35 11.21
CA GLY A 149 -6.61 -3.53 11.69
C GLY A 149 -8.02 -3.19 12.20
N ASN A 150 -8.16 -2.07 12.93
CA ASN A 150 -9.47 -1.57 13.37
C ASN A 150 -10.37 -1.17 12.19
N PHE A 151 -9.82 -0.48 11.19
CA PHE A 151 -10.54 -0.12 9.96
C PHE A 151 -11.04 -1.36 9.23
N ILE A 152 -10.16 -2.32 8.96
CA ILE A 152 -10.50 -3.58 8.29
C ILE A 152 -11.62 -4.32 9.05
N GLY A 153 -11.47 -4.49 10.36
CA GLY A 153 -12.44 -5.21 11.18
C GLY A 153 -13.81 -4.52 11.26
N ASN A 154 -13.87 -3.19 11.15
CA ASN A 154 -15.13 -2.45 11.11
C ASN A 154 -15.79 -2.56 9.74
N GLU A 155 -15.04 -2.39 8.67
CA GLU A 155 -15.58 -2.48 7.30
C GLU A 155 -16.03 -3.90 6.95
N GLU A 156 -15.30 -4.93 7.38
CA GLU A 156 -15.72 -6.33 7.20
C GLU A 156 -17.06 -6.64 7.89
N LYS A 157 -17.30 -6.06 9.08
CA LYS A 157 -18.58 -6.21 9.77
C LYS A 157 -19.71 -5.44 9.08
N ALA A 158 -19.42 -4.27 8.53
CA ALA A 158 -20.38 -3.42 7.86
C ALA A 158 -20.75 -3.98 6.46
N ASP A 159 -19.76 -4.51 5.74
CA ASP A 159 -19.92 -5.15 4.44
C ASP A 159 -18.93 -6.31 4.27
N PRO A 160 -19.38 -7.55 4.50
CA PRO A 160 -18.52 -8.73 4.34
C PRO A 160 -18.05 -9.00 2.90
N SER A 161 -18.48 -8.23 1.91
CA SER A 161 -18.03 -8.36 0.53
C SER A 161 -16.78 -7.56 0.20
N VAL A 162 -16.29 -6.74 1.14
CA VAL A 162 -15.10 -5.93 0.95
C VAL A 162 -13.86 -6.83 0.83
N LEU A 163 -13.05 -6.53 -0.18
CA LEU A 163 -11.72 -7.13 -0.38
C LEU A 163 -10.66 -6.09 -0.02
N PHE A 164 -9.73 -6.48 0.83
CA PHE A 164 -8.57 -5.67 1.19
C PHE A 164 -7.32 -6.22 0.51
N VAL A 165 -6.52 -5.32 -0.05
CA VAL A 165 -5.18 -5.61 -0.54
C VAL A 165 -4.22 -4.65 0.13
N ILE A 166 -3.31 -5.19 0.91
CA ILE A 166 -2.37 -4.42 1.74
C ILE A 166 -0.97 -4.66 1.21
N THR A 167 -0.25 -3.60 0.93
CA THR A 167 1.14 -3.66 0.49
C THR A 167 1.89 -2.41 0.91
N GLY A 168 3.22 -2.46 0.85
CA GLY A 168 4.08 -1.28 1.02
C GLY A 168 4.52 -0.71 -0.33
N ASP A 169 5.02 0.51 -0.32
CA ASP A 169 5.69 1.15 -1.45
C ASP A 169 7.18 0.77 -1.50
N HIS A 170 7.83 0.68 -0.35
CA HIS A 170 9.22 0.27 -0.15
C HIS A 170 9.47 -0.18 1.30
N SER A 171 10.61 -0.85 1.58
CA SER A 171 10.96 -1.38 2.89
C SER A 171 12.26 -0.81 3.47
N GLU A 172 13.01 -0.04 2.70
CA GLU A 172 14.40 0.33 3.02
C GLU A 172 14.59 1.30 4.20
N ARG A 173 13.51 1.94 4.71
CA ARG A 173 13.58 2.89 5.82
C ARG A 173 13.59 2.23 7.20
N PHE A 174 13.07 1.01 7.31
CA PHE A 174 12.96 0.28 8.57
C PHE A 174 13.99 -0.84 8.64
N ASN A 175 15.26 -0.48 8.78
CA ASN A 175 16.36 -1.43 8.89
C ASN A 175 16.71 -1.66 10.37
N PHE A 176 15.84 -2.38 11.08
CA PHE A 176 16.10 -2.82 12.45
C PHE A 176 17.13 -3.97 12.52
N ALA A 177 17.45 -4.60 11.39
CA ALA A 177 18.50 -5.60 11.28
C ALA A 177 19.73 -5.00 10.57
N ARG A 178 20.90 -5.15 11.16
CA ARG A 178 22.15 -4.54 10.68
C ARG A 178 22.63 -5.07 9.32
N GLU A 179 22.25 -6.29 8.96
CA GLU A 179 22.63 -6.91 7.68
C GLU A 179 21.43 -7.66 7.11
N VAL A 180 20.76 -7.04 6.17
CA VAL A 180 19.75 -7.71 5.34
C VAL A 180 20.28 -7.88 3.93
N GLY A 181 20.08 -9.05 3.34
CA GLY A 181 20.42 -9.27 1.94
C GLY A 181 19.60 -8.36 1.01
N PRO A 182 20.09 -8.06 -0.20
CA PRO A 182 19.44 -7.14 -1.12
C PRO A 182 18.01 -7.57 -1.51
N ASN A 183 17.72 -8.85 -1.51
CA ASN A 183 16.37 -9.39 -1.70
C ASN A 183 15.43 -8.95 -0.58
N VAL A 184 15.84 -9.07 0.69
CA VAL A 184 15.02 -8.66 1.86
C VAL A 184 14.82 -7.15 1.88
N ALA A 185 15.88 -6.38 1.61
CA ALA A 185 15.82 -4.91 1.55
C ALA A 185 14.93 -4.37 0.42
N SER A 186 14.62 -5.19 -0.59
CA SER A 186 13.84 -4.79 -1.78
C SER A 186 12.47 -5.46 -1.85
N THR A 187 12.10 -6.27 -0.87
CA THR A 187 10.79 -6.92 -0.81
C THR A 187 9.83 -6.18 0.11
N ILE A 188 8.58 -6.18 -0.28
CA ILE A 188 7.45 -5.67 0.49
C ILE A 188 6.41 -6.77 0.63
N PRO A 189 5.65 -6.81 1.73
CA PRO A 189 4.56 -7.75 1.88
C PRO A 189 3.43 -7.43 0.90
N ILE A 190 2.70 -8.46 0.48
CA ILE A 190 1.38 -8.32 -0.11
C ILE A 190 0.41 -9.24 0.61
N ILE A 191 -0.70 -8.70 1.06
CA ILE A 191 -1.72 -9.41 1.82
C ILE A 191 -3.06 -9.19 1.12
N PHE A 192 -3.74 -10.27 0.77
CA PHE A 192 -5.14 -10.27 0.33
C PHE A 192 -5.98 -10.77 1.50
N TYR A 193 -6.99 -9.99 1.89
CA TYR A 193 -7.86 -10.33 3.00
C TYR A 193 -9.32 -10.01 2.65
N GLY A 194 -10.22 -10.91 2.99
CA GLY A 194 -11.64 -10.74 2.79
C GLY A 194 -12.36 -12.07 2.52
N ARG A 195 -13.67 -12.00 2.40
CA ARG A 195 -14.50 -13.19 2.14
C ARG A 195 -14.16 -13.80 0.80
N GLY A 196 -13.95 -15.13 0.80
CA GLY A 196 -13.62 -15.88 -0.41
C GLY A 196 -12.14 -15.93 -0.74
N ILE A 197 -11.28 -15.27 0.04
CA ILE A 197 -9.84 -15.43 -0.07
C ILE A 197 -9.42 -16.70 0.66
N HIS A 198 -8.67 -17.55 -0.02
CA HIS A 198 -8.17 -18.82 0.51
C HIS A 198 -6.66 -18.77 0.62
N LYS A 199 -6.13 -19.20 1.76
CA LYS A 199 -4.69 -19.23 2.05
C LYS A 199 -3.86 -20.05 1.05
N ASP A 200 -4.48 -20.98 0.36
CA ASP A 200 -3.80 -21.89 -0.57
C ASP A 200 -3.77 -21.36 -2.02
N TRP A 201 -4.28 -20.15 -2.28
CA TRP A 201 -4.25 -19.56 -3.61
C TRP A 201 -2.85 -19.14 -4.06
N LEU A 202 -2.01 -18.78 -3.10
CA LEU A 202 -0.61 -18.49 -3.36
C LEU A 202 0.25 -19.54 -2.67
N ALA A 203 1.31 -19.98 -3.34
CA ALA A 203 2.27 -20.88 -2.70
C ALA A 203 2.94 -20.20 -1.50
N PRO A 204 3.20 -20.94 -0.40
CA PRO A 204 4.00 -20.40 0.70
C PRO A 204 5.34 -19.87 0.17
N ASN A 205 5.72 -18.67 0.59
CA ASN A 205 6.93 -17.98 0.15
C ASN A 205 6.98 -17.66 -1.37
N ALA A 206 5.83 -17.57 -2.03
CA ALA A 206 5.78 -17.11 -3.42
C ALA A 206 6.29 -15.66 -3.51
N PHE A 207 7.13 -15.41 -4.50
CA PHE A 207 7.55 -14.06 -4.88
C PHE A 207 6.71 -13.58 -6.06
N GLY A 208 6.42 -12.29 -6.07
CA GLY A 208 5.73 -11.63 -7.16
C GLY A 208 6.23 -10.20 -7.36
N MET A 209 5.64 -9.52 -8.30
CA MET A 209 5.96 -8.13 -8.65
C MET A 209 4.75 -7.23 -8.35
N SER A 210 4.97 -5.99 -7.91
CA SER A 210 3.88 -5.03 -7.67
C SER A 210 3.00 -4.81 -8.89
N ILE A 211 3.54 -4.95 -10.10
CA ILE A 211 2.77 -4.84 -11.35
C ILE A 211 1.71 -5.96 -11.51
N GLN A 212 1.87 -7.08 -10.82
CA GLN A 212 0.92 -8.20 -10.82
C GLN A 212 -0.32 -7.94 -9.94
N ILE A 213 -0.29 -6.89 -9.09
CA ILE A 213 -1.45 -6.52 -8.24
C ILE A 213 -2.67 -6.21 -9.11
N ILE A 214 -2.49 -5.47 -10.20
CA ILE A 214 -3.60 -5.06 -11.07
C ILE A 214 -4.33 -6.26 -11.70
N PRO A 215 -3.65 -7.18 -12.40
CA PRO A 215 -4.30 -8.37 -12.94
C PRO A 215 -4.88 -9.27 -11.86
N THR A 216 -4.23 -9.38 -10.69
CA THR A 216 -4.75 -10.17 -9.57
C THR A 216 -6.06 -9.58 -9.04
N LEU A 217 -6.13 -8.26 -8.89
CA LEU A 217 -7.37 -7.57 -8.51
C LEU A 217 -8.45 -7.74 -9.58
N ALA A 218 -8.10 -7.68 -10.87
CA ALA A 218 -9.05 -7.87 -11.95
C ALA A 218 -9.67 -9.28 -11.92
N GLU A 219 -8.90 -10.31 -11.61
CA GLU A 219 -9.41 -11.68 -11.46
C GLU A 219 -10.29 -11.83 -10.22
N LEU A 220 -9.91 -11.24 -9.09
CA LEU A 220 -10.67 -11.32 -7.84
C LEU A 220 -11.99 -10.52 -7.87
N ALA A 221 -11.97 -9.35 -8.51
CA ALA A 221 -13.07 -8.40 -8.52
C ALA A 221 -13.95 -8.49 -9.77
N GLY A 222 -13.48 -9.16 -10.83
CA GLY A 222 -14.19 -9.37 -12.07
C GLY A 222 -15.33 -10.37 -11.96
N ARG A 223 -16.20 -10.40 -12.98
CA ARG A 223 -17.23 -11.44 -13.10
C ARG A 223 -16.68 -12.65 -13.85
N PRO A 224 -17.15 -13.86 -13.58
CA PRO A 224 -16.79 -15.03 -14.38
C PRO A 224 -16.97 -14.77 -15.88
N GLY A 225 -15.91 -15.04 -16.66
CA GLY A 225 -15.89 -14.82 -18.11
C GLY A 225 -15.63 -13.38 -18.56
N GLN A 226 -15.42 -12.46 -17.64
CA GLN A 226 -15.01 -11.10 -17.97
C GLN A 226 -13.53 -11.08 -18.35
N THR A 227 -13.19 -10.48 -19.48
CA THR A 227 -11.82 -10.34 -19.97
C THR A 227 -11.24 -9.01 -19.55
N TYR A 228 -9.96 -8.99 -19.29
CA TYR A 228 -9.15 -7.80 -19.05
C TYR A 228 -7.81 -7.91 -19.76
N GLU A 229 -7.15 -6.79 -19.97
CA GLU A 229 -5.80 -6.72 -20.53
C GLU A 229 -4.79 -6.44 -19.42
N ALA A 230 -3.64 -7.08 -19.44
CA ALA A 230 -2.56 -6.87 -18.49
C ALA A 230 -1.20 -7.01 -19.16
N MET A 231 -0.18 -6.37 -18.58
CA MET A 231 1.22 -6.49 -19.04
C MET A 231 1.87 -7.80 -18.60
N VAL A 232 1.41 -8.35 -17.50
CA VAL A 232 1.93 -9.56 -16.85
C VAL A 232 0.75 -10.38 -16.33
N PRO A 233 0.89 -11.70 -16.14
CA PRO A 233 -0.14 -12.51 -15.53
C PRO A 233 -0.37 -12.13 -14.05
N SER A 234 -1.47 -12.57 -13.46
CA SER A 234 -1.77 -12.38 -12.04
C SER A 234 -0.79 -13.16 -11.16
N LEU A 235 -0.81 -12.86 -9.86
CA LEU A 235 -0.04 -13.61 -8.85
C LEU A 235 -0.47 -15.06 -8.71
N PHE A 236 -1.64 -15.44 -9.24
CA PHE A 236 -2.08 -16.85 -9.29
C PHE A 236 -1.30 -17.68 -10.31
N THR A 237 -0.64 -17.03 -11.26
CA THR A 237 0.30 -17.67 -12.17
C THR A 237 1.70 -17.50 -11.59
N GLN A 238 2.31 -18.62 -11.18
CA GLN A 238 3.67 -18.59 -10.65
C GLN A 238 4.66 -18.29 -11.78
N GLU A 239 5.40 -17.21 -11.65
CA GLU A 239 6.48 -16.85 -12.54
C GLU A 239 7.79 -17.53 -12.10
N GLU A 240 8.61 -17.93 -13.06
CA GLU A 240 9.94 -18.48 -12.78
C GLU A 240 10.92 -17.40 -12.27
N PHE A 241 10.64 -16.14 -12.60
CA PHE A 241 11.48 -14.99 -12.29
C PHE A 241 10.61 -13.80 -11.88
N VAL A 242 11.14 -13.00 -10.95
CA VAL A 242 10.57 -11.72 -10.57
C VAL A 242 11.65 -10.64 -10.62
N PHE A 243 11.26 -9.41 -10.93
CA PHE A 243 12.23 -8.32 -11.05
C PHE A 243 11.64 -6.98 -10.62
N ASN A 244 12.54 -6.10 -10.27
CA ASN A 244 12.28 -4.66 -10.17
C ASN A 244 13.43 -3.91 -10.86
N HIS A 245 13.52 -2.60 -10.68
CA HIS A 245 14.57 -1.78 -11.28
C HIS A 245 15.99 -2.05 -10.75
N ARG A 246 16.13 -2.84 -9.67
CA ARG A 246 17.42 -3.14 -9.01
C ARG A 246 17.78 -4.61 -9.03
N LEU A 247 16.81 -5.48 -8.97
CA LEU A 247 17.02 -6.90 -8.73
C LEU A 247 16.28 -7.76 -9.75
N TYR A 248 16.93 -8.84 -10.13
CA TYR A 248 16.36 -9.96 -10.85
C TYR A 248 16.50 -11.22 -9.97
N LEU A 249 15.38 -11.84 -9.61
CA LEU A 249 15.33 -12.96 -8.67
C LEU A 249 14.69 -14.17 -9.35
N ASP A 250 15.13 -15.38 -8.96
CA ASP A 250 14.35 -16.58 -9.27
C ASP A 250 13.09 -16.69 -8.38
N LYS A 251 12.26 -17.66 -8.67
CA LYS A 251 11.01 -17.93 -7.93
C LYS A 251 11.21 -18.24 -6.43
N ASN A 252 12.42 -18.55 -6.02
CA ASN A 252 12.78 -18.82 -4.61
C ASN A 252 13.38 -17.59 -3.92
N GLY A 253 13.43 -16.45 -4.60
CA GLY A 253 14.00 -15.20 -4.07
C GLY A 253 15.53 -15.16 -4.10
N LYS A 254 16.19 -16.08 -4.83
CA LYS A 254 17.62 -16.02 -5.04
C LYS A 254 17.98 -14.92 -6.02
N VAL A 255 18.89 -14.04 -5.64
CA VAL A 255 19.39 -12.97 -6.53
C VAL A 255 20.17 -13.60 -7.69
N LEU A 256 19.73 -13.37 -8.90
CA LEU A 256 20.39 -13.78 -10.13
C LEU A 256 21.21 -12.64 -10.72
N GLU A 257 20.67 -11.43 -10.67
CA GLU A 257 21.32 -10.22 -11.13
C GLU A 257 20.94 -9.03 -10.25
N GLN A 258 21.90 -8.15 -10.03
CA GLN A 258 21.69 -6.88 -9.33
C GLN A 258 22.28 -5.76 -10.20
N SER A 259 21.45 -4.80 -10.61
CA SER A 259 21.96 -3.63 -11.30
C SER A 259 22.79 -2.77 -10.36
N ALA A 260 23.91 -2.26 -10.83
CA ALA A 260 24.64 -1.21 -10.13
C ALA A 260 23.68 -0.03 -9.91
N SER A 261 23.65 0.49 -8.68
CA SER A 261 22.80 1.63 -8.33
C SER A 261 23.02 2.74 -9.35
N MET A 262 21.94 3.18 -10.02
CA MET A 262 22.02 4.46 -10.71
C MET A 262 22.36 5.52 -9.68
N PRO A 263 23.32 6.42 -9.93
CA PRO A 263 23.55 7.56 -9.04
C PRO A 263 22.25 8.35 -8.91
N GLN A 264 21.95 8.72 -7.67
CA GLN A 264 20.79 9.57 -7.31
C GLN A 264 20.91 10.93 -7.95
#